data_a9a870784df50adc82254ee72d3f3c22
#
_entry.id   a9a870784df50adc82254ee72d3f3c22
#
_cell.length_a   1.000
_cell.length_b   1.000
_cell.length_c   1.000
_cell.angle_alpha   90.00
_cell.angle_beta   90.00
_cell.angle_gamma   90.00
#
_symmetry.space_group_name_H-M   'P 1'
#
loop_
_entity.id
_entity.type
_entity.pdbx_description
1 polymer ?
#
loop_
_entity_poly.entity_id
_entity_poly.type
_entity_poly.pdbx_seq_one_letter_code
_entity_poly.pdbx_strand_id
1 'polypeptide(L)'
;MSVKLSLFSNNFPDFFIIDQDGSVDIAEIDSDEDRKDATFEWTGPQMNFGETGRLLRAKEPLGFCLRIMSFDEFRMDSKFFTGITDPDVAAEVRADSTFTLVPAEIDPAQFSFRSVRFPDRFLRHRDFHLFAERVNTPAELQSACFRRKSPLASP
;
A
#
# COMPACT_ATOMS: atom_id res chain seq x y z
N MET A 1 -17.08 -6.76 2.47
CA MET A 1 -17.06 -6.06 1.19
C MET A 1 -15.74 -5.31 1.04
N SER A 2 -15.19 -5.21 -0.15
CA SER A 2 -13.91 -4.59 -0.39
C SER A 2 -14.04 -3.47 -1.43
N VAL A 3 -13.02 -2.64 -1.54
CA VAL A 3 -13.01 -1.48 -2.43
C VAL A 3 -11.84 -1.59 -3.39
N LYS A 4 -12.10 -1.55 -4.69
CA LYS A 4 -11.04 -1.48 -5.70
C LYS A 4 -10.66 -0.04 -5.94
N LEU A 5 -9.37 0.22 -6.09
CA LEU A 5 -8.84 1.57 -6.21
C LEU A 5 -7.43 1.58 -6.78
N SER A 6 -6.97 2.77 -7.09
CA SER A 6 -5.57 3.08 -7.30
C SER A 6 -5.16 4.22 -6.38
N LEU A 7 -3.86 4.32 -6.07
CA LEU A 7 -3.34 5.32 -5.15
C LEU A 7 -2.18 6.06 -5.81
N PHE A 8 -2.23 7.37 -5.78
CA PHE A 8 -1.12 8.19 -6.30
C PHE A 8 -0.51 9.06 -5.22
N SER A 9 0.73 9.44 -5.44
CA SER A 9 1.51 10.24 -4.49
C SER A 9 1.01 11.68 -4.47
N ASN A 10 0.91 12.27 -3.28
CA ASN A 10 0.50 13.66 -3.13
C ASN A 10 1.51 14.64 -3.74
N ASN A 11 2.80 14.38 -3.56
CA ASN A 11 3.86 15.28 -4.05
C ASN A 11 4.43 14.89 -5.43
N PHE A 12 4.09 13.69 -5.93
CA PHE A 12 4.38 13.27 -7.30
C PHE A 12 3.10 12.73 -7.92
N PRO A 13 2.14 13.62 -8.29
CA PRO A 13 0.77 13.18 -8.60
C PRO A 13 0.63 12.34 -9.87
N ASP A 14 1.65 12.28 -10.72
CA ASP A 14 1.66 11.40 -11.89
C ASP A 14 2.18 9.99 -11.55
N PHE A 15 2.63 9.77 -10.31
CA PHE A 15 3.19 8.50 -9.87
C PHE A 15 2.21 7.75 -8.99
N PHE A 16 1.96 6.49 -9.32
CA PHE A 16 1.04 5.60 -8.59
C PHE A 16 1.80 4.51 -7.88
N ILE A 17 1.24 4.02 -6.79
CA ILE A 17 1.72 2.78 -6.16
C ILE A 17 1.49 1.65 -7.16
N ILE A 18 2.55 0.89 -7.44
CA ILE A 18 2.50 -0.26 -8.35
C ILE A 18 3.12 -1.49 -7.69
N ASP A 19 2.63 -2.65 -8.11
CA ASP A 19 3.19 -3.95 -7.76
C ASP A 19 3.65 -4.62 -9.05
N GLN A 20 4.95 -4.55 -9.32
CA GLN A 20 5.56 -5.20 -10.49
C GLN A 20 6.28 -6.47 -10.05
N ASP A 21 5.57 -7.59 -10.14
CA ASP A 21 6.11 -8.92 -9.84
C ASP A 21 6.77 -9.01 -8.45
N GLY A 22 6.14 -8.40 -7.46
CA GLY A 22 6.60 -8.43 -6.08
C GLY A 22 7.35 -7.17 -5.64
N SER A 23 7.83 -6.36 -6.57
CA SER A 23 8.44 -5.07 -6.25
C SER A 23 7.36 -4.02 -6.12
N VAL A 24 7.26 -3.39 -4.96
CA VAL A 24 6.25 -2.35 -4.69
C VAL A 24 6.94 -0.99 -4.69
N ASP A 25 6.56 -0.18 -5.66
CA ASP A 25 7.21 1.09 -5.97
C ASP A 25 6.16 2.16 -6.28
N ILE A 26 6.60 3.38 -6.58
CA ILE A 26 5.76 4.34 -7.29
C ILE A 26 6.32 4.56 -8.68
N ALA A 27 5.45 4.69 -9.68
CA ALA A 27 5.86 4.87 -11.06
C ALA A 27 4.79 5.59 -11.87
N GLU A 28 5.21 6.20 -12.97
CA GLU A 28 4.28 6.72 -13.96
C GLU A 28 3.60 5.56 -14.69
N ILE A 29 2.39 5.80 -15.17
CA ILE A 29 1.57 4.77 -15.81
C ILE A 29 1.61 4.99 -17.32
N ASP A 30 2.27 4.08 -18.04
CA ASP A 30 2.52 4.21 -19.48
C ASP A 30 1.84 3.13 -20.34
N SER A 31 1.27 2.09 -19.72
CA SER A 31 0.73 0.95 -20.46
C SER A 31 -0.49 0.35 -19.75
N ASP A 32 -1.22 -0.52 -20.44
CA ASP A 32 -2.30 -1.29 -19.82
C ASP A 32 -1.78 -2.21 -18.72
N GLU A 33 -0.57 -2.74 -18.87
CA GLU A 33 0.05 -3.56 -17.84
C GLU A 33 0.33 -2.73 -16.58
N ASP A 34 0.84 -1.52 -16.74
CA ASP A 34 1.05 -0.59 -15.61
C ASP A 34 -0.26 -0.28 -14.89
N ARG A 35 -1.36 -0.12 -15.62
CA ARG A 35 -2.68 0.12 -15.02
C ARG A 35 -3.11 -1.04 -14.14
N LYS A 36 -2.87 -2.27 -14.59
CA LYS A 36 -3.16 -3.48 -13.79
C LYS A 36 -2.27 -3.54 -12.55
N ASP A 37 -0.98 -3.22 -12.71
CA ASP A 37 -0.01 -3.21 -11.61
C ASP A 37 -0.36 -2.16 -10.54
N ALA A 38 -1.08 -1.11 -10.91
CA ALA A 38 -1.48 0.00 -10.05
C ALA A 38 -2.90 -0.14 -9.49
N THR A 39 -3.56 -1.27 -9.72
CA THR A 39 -4.92 -1.50 -9.23
C THR A 39 -4.89 -2.45 -8.05
N PHE A 40 -5.51 -2.03 -6.95
CA PHE A 40 -5.53 -2.77 -5.69
C PHE A 40 -6.94 -2.89 -5.15
N GLU A 41 -7.08 -3.74 -4.15
CA GLU A 41 -8.31 -3.93 -3.40
C GLU A 41 -8.02 -3.68 -1.92
N TRP A 42 -8.74 -2.73 -1.32
CA TRP A 42 -8.70 -2.49 0.11
C TRP A 42 -9.73 -3.42 0.78
N THR A 43 -9.31 -4.19 1.79
CA THR A 43 -10.17 -5.19 2.41
C THR A 43 -11.19 -4.60 3.39
N GLY A 44 -11.02 -3.36 3.83
CA GLY A 44 -12.02 -2.67 4.64
C GLY A 44 -13.26 -2.34 3.82
N PRO A 45 -14.40 -2.03 4.48
CA PRO A 45 -15.69 -1.92 3.77
C PRO A 45 -15.83 -0.71 2.85
N GLN A 46 -15.24 0.45 3.18
CA GLN A 46 -15.51 1.70 2.46
C GLN A 46 -14.28 2.58 2.26
N MET A 47 -13.15 2.21 2.85
CA MET A 47 -11.93 3.02 2.85
C MET A 47 -12.12 4.37 3.55
N ASN A 48 -12.76 4.35 4.70
CA ASN A 48 -12.90 5.52 5.57
C ASN A 48 -11.75 5.57 6.59
N PHE A 49 -11.44 6.78 7.07
CA PHE A 49 -10.45 6.94 8.13
C PHE A 49 -10.85 6.13 9.37
N GLY A 50 -9.87 5.48 9.98
CA GLY A 50 -10.06 4.59 11.12
C GLY A 50 -10.24 3.13 10.74
N GLU A 51 -10.53 2.81 9.50
CA GLU A 51 -10.62 1.42 9.04
C GLU A 51 -9.26 0.75 9.08
N THR A 52 -9.26 -0.52 9.45
CA THR A 52 -8.08 -1.38 9.41
C THR A 52 -8.26 -2.41 8.30
N GLY A 53 -7.24 -2.61 7.49
CA GLY A 53 -7.34 -3.53 6.36
C GLY A 53 -6.00 -3.78 5.69
N ARG A 54 -6.06 -4.41 4.54
CA ARG A 54 -4.89 -4.75 3.71
C ARG A 54 -5.13 -4.29 2.28
N LEU A 55 -4.03 -4.01 1.59
CA LEU A 55 -4.04 -3.75 0.15
C LEU A 55 -3.69 -5.05 -0.57
N LEU A 56 -4.61 -5.55 -1.36
CA LEU A 56 -4.44 -6.78 -2.12
C LEU A 56 -4.21 -6.46 -3.59
N ARG A 57 -3.42 -7.29 -4.24
CA ARG A 57 -3.28 -7.25 -5.69
C ARG A 57 -4.63 -7.51 -6.35
N ALA A 58 -5.02 -6.70 -7.31
CA ALA A 58 -6.26 -6.89 -8.07
C ALA A 58 -6.04 -7.59 -9.41
N LYS A 59 -4.78 -7.70 -9.86
CA LYS A 59 -4.43 -8.40 -11.11
C LYS A 59 -4.13 -9.88 -10.85
N GLU A 60 -4.27 -10.69 -11.89
CA GLU A 60 -3.85 -12.09 -11.83
C GLU A 60 -2.30 -12.20 -11.80
N PRO A 61 -1.73 -13.14 -11.06
CA PRO A 61 -2.41 -14.06 -10.14
C PRO A 61 -2.84 -13.38 -8.86
N LEU A 62 -4.04 -13.71 -8.36
CA LEU A 62 -4.58 -13.16 -7.13
C LEU A 62 -3.96 -13.83 -5.89
N GLY A 63 -4.26 -13.30 -4.72
CA GLY A 63 -3.81 -13.89 -3.45
C GLY A 63 -2.53 -13.28 -2.89
N PHE A 64 -2.16 -12.09 -3.35
CA PHE A 64 -0.99 -11.35 -2.87
C PHE A 64 -1.43 -10.11 -2.10
N CYS A 65 -0.75 -9.83 -0.99
CA CYS A 65 -0.95 -8.61 -0.21
C CYS A 65 0.34 -7.80 -0.12
N LEU A 66 0.21 -6.49 0.00
CA LEU A 66 1.35 -5.62 0.26
C LEU A 66 1.76 -5.76 1.72
N ARG A 67 3.01 -6.10 1.97
CA ARG A 67 3.52 -6.31 3.33
C ARG A 67 4.82 -5.57 3.57
N ILE A 68 5.12 -5.33 4.85
CA ILE A 68 6.37 -4.75 5.31
C ILE A 68 7.37 -5.89 5.53
N MET A 69 8.56 -5.74 4.95
CA MET A 69 9.69 -6.63 5.21
C MET A 69 10.60 -5.97 6.25
N SER A 70 10.36 -6.24 7.54
CA SER A 70 11.17 -5.66 8.61
C SER A 70 12.64 -6.14 8.54
N PHE A 71 12.87 -7.31 7.95
CA PHE A 71 14.20 -7.88 7.75
C PHE A 71 14.95 -7.25 6.56
N ASP A 72 14.29 -6.42 5.76
CA ASP A 72 14.88 -5.75 4.59
C ASP A 72 14.58 -4.24 4.66
N GLU A 73 15.11 -3.59 5.67
CA GLU A 73 15.02 -2.13 5.88
C GLU A 73 13.59 -1.59 5.87
N PHE A 74 12.60 -2.42 6.22
CA PHE A 74 11.18 -2.08 6.21
C PHE A 74 10.65 -1.72 4.82
N ARG A 75 11.28 -2.25 3.77
CA ARG A 75 10.79 -2.14 2.41
C ARG A 75 9.51 -2.95 2.25
N MET A 76 8.66 -2.52 1.32
CA MET A 76 7.42 -3.23 0.99
C MET A 76 7.65 -4.20 -0.16
N ASP A 77 6.97 -5.36 -0.11
CA ASP A 77 6.83 -6.26 -1.25
C ASP A 77 5.36 -6.69 -1.36
N SER A 78 5.04 -7.51 -2.36
CA SER A 78 3.78 -8.22 -2.38
C SER A 78 4.05 -9.69 -2.09
N LYS A 79 3.29 -10.26 -1.13
CA LYS A 79 3.48 -11.62 -0.63
C LYS A 79 2.26 -12.47 -0.93
N PHE A 80 2.49 -13.65 -1.53
CA PHE A 80 1.45 -14.64 -1.71
C PHE A 80 1.04 -15.18 -0.34
N PHE A 81 -0.22 -14.98 0.04
CA PHE A 81 -0.68 -15.33 1.39
C PHE A 81 -1.73 -16.44 1.41
N THR A 82 -2.47 -16.64 0.31
CA THR A 82 -3.56 -17.62 0.28
C THR A 82 -3.07 -19.06 0.32
N GLY A 83 -1.81 -19.31 -0.04
CA GLY A 83 -1.20 -20.65 0.00
C GLY A 83 -0.42 -20.96 1.26
N ILE A 84 -0.41 -20.05 2.25
CA ILE A 84 0.34 -20.27 3.49
C ILE A 84 -0.45 -21.21 4.40
N THR A 85 0.16 -22.37 4.74
CA THR A 85 -0.48 -23.38 5.57
C THR A 85 0.00 -23.35 7.02
N ASP A 86 1.22 -22.83 7.28
CA ASP A 86 1.74 -22.71 8.64
C ASP A 86 1.04 -21.54 9.35
N PRO A 87 0.33 -21.80 10.48
CA PRO A 87 -0.40 -20.74 11.17
C PRO A 87 0.48 -19.60 11.71
N ASP A 88 1.70 -19.90 12.10
CA ASP A 88 2.61 -18.86 12.63
C ASP A 88 3.08 -17.94 11.51
N VAL A 89 3.42 -18.50 10.35
CA VAL A 89 3.80 -17.72 9.16
C VAL A 89 2.62 -16.89 8.66
N ALA A 90 1.42 -17.47 8.63
CA ALA A 90 0.20 -16.76 8.20
C ALA A 90 -0.09 -15.58 9.12
N ALA A 91 0.05 -15.75 10.45
CA ALA A 91 -0.15 -14.67 11.41
C ALA A 91 0.86 -13.56 11.25
N GLU A 92 2.12 -13.89 10.97
CA GLU A 92 3.19 -12.92 10.75
C GLU A 92 2.94 -12.10 9.49
N VAL A 93 2.58 -12.75 8.38
CA VAL A 93 2.26 -12.06 7.12
C VAL A 93 1.04 -11.15 7.31
N ARG A 94 0.02 -11.61 8.03
CA ARG A 94 -1.17 -10.79 8.33
C ARG A 94 -0.77 -9.54 9.12
N ALA A 95 0.06 -9.68 10.13
CA ALA A 95 0.52 -8.55 10.95
C ALA A 95 1.33 -7.56 10.10
N ASP A 96 2.22 -8.06 9.24
CA ASP A 96 3.07 -7.23 8.37
C ASP A 96 2.30 -6.52 7.26
N SER A 97 1.09 -6.97 6.94
CA SER A 97 0.28 -6.43 5.83
C SER A 97 -0.94 -5.65 6.27
N THR A 98 -1.14 -5.46 7.56
CA THR A 98 -2.33 -4.77 8.10
C THR A 98 -2.00 -3.32 8.43
N PHE A 99 -2.85 -2.40 7.95
CA PHE A 99 -2.69 -0.96 8.11
C PHE A 99 -3.98 -0.33 8.56
N THR A 100 -3.85 0.79 9.30
CA THR A 100 -4.98 1.64 9.65
C THR A 100 -4.94 2.88 8.77
N LEU A 101 -6.07 3.21 8.16
CA LEU A 101 -6.22 4.45 7.40
C LEU A 101 -6.34 5.62 8.35
N VAL A 102 -5.45 6.58 8.22
CA VAL A 102 -5.47 7.80 9.02
C VAL A 102 -5.39 9.02 8.12
N PRO A 103 -5.91 10.18 8.57
CA PRO A 103 -5.70 11.42 7.82
C PRO A 103 -4.20 11.71 7.71
N ALA A 104 -3.74 12.07 6.51
CA ALA A 104 -2.35 12.46 6.33
C ALA A 104 -2.09 13.78 7.08
N GLU A 105 -0.99 13.86 7.80
CA GLU A 105 -0.69 15.05 8.61
C GLU A 105 -0.52 16.30 7.73
N ILE A 106 0.08 16.15 6.55
CA ILE A 106 0.34 17.25 5.63
C ILE A 106 -0.93 17.74 4.91
N ASP A 107 -1.93 16.85 4.75
CA ASP A 107 -3.22 17.16 4.14
C ASP A 107 -4.27 16.21 4.70
N PRO A 108 -5.02 16.61 5.74
CA PRO A 108 -5.95 15.70 6.44
C PRO A 108 -7.12 15.18 5.61
N ALA A 109 -7.36 15.72 4.42
CA ALA A 109 -8.36 15.18 3.49
C ALA A 109 -7.85 13.95 2.74
N GLN A 110 -6.55 13.68 2.79
CA GLN A 110 -5.92 12.57 2.08
C GLN A 110 -5.49 11.47 3.05
N PHE A 111 -4.96 10.37 2.52
CA PHE A 111 -4.71 9.14 3.26
C PHE A 111 -3.25 8.96 3.63
N SER A 112 -3.01 8.48 4.85
CA SER A 112 -1.79 7.82 5.24
C SER A 112 -2.13 6.43 5.74
N PHE A 113 -1.19 5.48 5.56
CA PHE A 113 -1.37 4.09 5.98
C PHE A 113 -0.42 3.81 7.12
N ARG A 114 -0.96 3.73 8.33
CA ARG A 114 -0.16 3.43 9.53
C ARG A 114 -0.10 1.93 9.74
N SER A 115 1.11 1.38 9.94
CA SER A 115 1.26 -0.03 10.25
C SER A 115 0.61 -0.37 11.58
N VAL A 116 -0.15 -1.46 11.63
CA VAL A 116 -0.69 -1.96 12.89
C VAL A 116 0.41 -2.62 13.73
N ARG A 117 1.30 -3.38 13.10
CA ARG A 117 2.40 -4.04 13.81
C ARG A 117 3.46 -3.05 14.31
N PHE A 118 3.75 -2.03 13.50
CA PHE A 118 4.75 -1.01 13.81
C PHE A 118 4.07 0.37 13.81
N PRO A 119 3.31 0.73 14.87
CA PRO A 119 2.39 1.87 14.81
C PRO A 119 3.05 3.25 14.74
N ASP A 120 4.37 3.33 14.89
CA ASP A 120 5.14 4.55 14.65
C ASP A 120 5.63 4.67 13.21
N ARG A 121 5.26 3.73 12.32
CA ARG A 121 5.68 3.71 10.92
C ARG A 121 4.49 3.83 9.99
N PHE A 122 4.73 4.55 8.88
CA PHE A 122 3.74 4.81 7.83
C PHE A 122 4.29 4.39 6.49
N LEU A 123 3.41 3.99 5.57
CA LEU A 123 3.83 3.78 4.18
C LEU A 123 4.28 5.12 3.61
N ARG A 124 5.46 5.13 3.00
CA ARG A 124 5.99 6.29 2.29
C ARG A 124 6.83 5.86 1.11
N HIS A 125 6.98 6.73 0.12
CA HIS A 125 7.94 6.47 -0.95
C HIS A 125 9.28 7.17 -0.63
N ARG A 126 10.36 6.51 -1.00
CA ARG A 126 11.73 7.02 -0.93
C ARG A 126 12.51 6.39 -2.07
N ASP A 127 13.15 7.21 -2.89
CA ASP A 127 13.85 6.75 -4.09
C ASP A 127 12.96 5.91 -5.02
N PHE A 128 11.67 6.30 -5.10
CA PHE A 128 10.64 5.64 -5.90
C PHE A 128 10.26 4.23 -5.43
N HIS A 129 10.79 3.78 -4.30
CA HIS A 129 10.40 2.53 -3.65
C HIS A 129 9.48 2.80 -2.47
N LEU A 130 8.69 1.81 -2.10
CA LEU A 130 7.78 1.94 -0.97
C LEU A 130 8.39 1.31 0.28
N PHE A 131 8.34 2.05 1.38
CA PHE A 131 8.83 1.64 2.69
C PHE A 131 7.81 1.93 3.77
N ALA A 132 7.97 1.30 4.93
CA ALA A 132 7.25 1.69 6.15
C ALA A 132 8.27 2.33 7.09
N GLU A 133 8.17 3.63 7.29
CA GLU A 133 9.17 4.39 8.05
C GLU A 133 8.52 5.42 8.96
N ARG A 134 9.26 5.86 9.98
CA ARG A 134 8.87 7.03 10.77
C ARG A 134 8.98 8.27 9.90
N VAL A 135 8.00 9.15 9.99
CA VAL A 135 7.93 10.37 9.18
C VAL A 135 7.85 11.58 10.10
N ASN A 136 8.84 12.45 10.04
CA ASN A 136 8.99 13.57 10.98
C ASN A 136 9.18 14.92 10.28
N THR A 137 9.75 14.96 9.09
CA THR A 137 10.00 16.20 8.36
C THR A 137 8.88 16.47 7.37
N PRO A 138 8.68 17.74 6.93
CA PRO A 138 7.67 18.04 5.90
C PRO A 138 7.84 17.22 4.61
N ALA A 139 9.07 16.99 4.17
CA ALA A 139 9.33 16.17 2.99
C ALA A 139 8.92 14.71 3.19
N GLU A 140 9.20 14.14 4.36
CA GLU A 140 8.79 12.79 4.70
C GLU A 140 7.26 12.69 4.81
N LEU A 141 6.61 13.67 5.43
CA LEU A 141 5.16 13.71 5.53
C LEU A 141 4.49 13.78 4.16
N GLN A 142 5.05 14.55 3.22
CA GLN A 142 4.56 14.58 1.84
C GLN A 142 4.65 13.21 1.18
N SER A 143 5.73 12.48 1.40
CA SER A 143 5.96 11.16 0.81
C SER A 143 5.06 10.08 1.41
N ALA A 144 4.42 10.34 2.54
CA ALA A 144 3.50 9.42 3.22
C ALA A 144 2.03 9.79 3.00
N CYS A 145 1.76 10.78 2.16
CA CYS A 145 0.42 11.23 1.82
C CYS A 145 0.04 10.69 0.45
N PHE A 146 -1.06 9.92 0.39
CA PHE A 146 -1.55 9.31 -0.84
C PHE A 146 -2.97 9.74 -1.13
N ARG A 147 -3.29 9.84 -2.41
CA ARG A 147 -4.62 10.20 -2.90
C ARG A 147 -5.25 8.99 -3.56
N ARG A 148 -6.52 8.82 -3.30
CA ARG A 148 -7.31 7.74 -3.88
C ARG A 148 -7.82 8.14 -5.25
N LYS A 149 -7.83 7.17 -6.17
CA LYS A 149 -8.43 7.30 -7.49
C LYS A 149 -9.21 6.04 -7.82
N SER A 150 -10.21 6.15 -8.68
CA SER A 150 -10.91 4.99 -9.23
C SER A 150 -9.91 4.03 -9.85
N PRO A 151 -10.17 2.71 -9.81
CA PRO A 151 -9.20 1.73 -10.33
C PRO A 151 -8.81 2.05 -11.77
N LEU A 152 -7.51 2.05 -12.06
CA LEU A 152 -6.99 2.35 -13.40
C LEU A 152 -7.26 1.23 -14.38
N ALA A 153 -7.37 -0.01 -13.90
CA ALA A 153 -7.72 -1.16 -14.72
C ALA A 153 -9.14 -1.63 -14.43
N SER A 154 -9.86 -1.99 -15.47
CA SER A 154 -11.17 -2.63 -15.34
C SER A 154 -11.01 -4.09 -14.91
N PRO A 155 -11.95 -4.61 -14.08
CA PRO A 155 -11.97 -6.02 -13.71
C PRO A 155 -12.27 -6.91 -14.92
#